data_2acfe4db1a3b20f6462b3d450bf0f94c
#
_entry.id   2acfe4db1a3b20f6462b3d450bf0f94c
#
_cell.length_a   1.000
_cell.length_b   1.000
_cell.length_c   1.000
_cell.angle_alpha   90.00
_cell.angle_beta   90.00
_cell.angle_gamma   90.00
#
_symmetry.space_group_name_H-M   'P 1'
#
loop_
_entity.id
_entity.type
_entity.pdbx_description
1 polymer ?
#
loop_
_entity_poly.entity_id
_entity_poly.type
_entity_poly.pdbx_seq_one_letter_code
_entity_poly.pdbx_strand_id
1 'polypeptide(L)'
;MNQFYTAESVTEGHPDKLCDLIADSVLDECLSHDALSRVACEVMATRGQIIVAGEITSLYEPSIPSIVRSVLRKVGYNPARFAIQCLIHKQSPDIAAGVDCSLEQRRNVDGSSPSLQLGAGDQGIMVGYACSETPQMLPLPVVLAHRLTSALTIALKSGAIQGLRPDGKAQVTVEYDEDGKPFRLDTVVLSAQHSPEIPADELCFELTDKVIAPALQVLPPDEDTKILINPAGRFVLGGPEADTGLTGRKLMVDSFR
;
A
#
# COMPACT_ATOMS: atom_id res chain seq x y z
N MET A 1 -22.91 25.48 -2.63
CA MET A 1 -22.17 25.14 -1.38
C MET A 1 -20.99 24.29 -1.80
N ASN A 2 -19.77 24.75 -1.57
CA ASN A 2 -18.58 24.04 -1.98
C ASN A 2 -18.48 22.69 -1.28
N GLN A 3 -18.00 21.67 -1.99
CA GLN A 3 -17.84 20.31 -1.47
C GLN A 3 -16.36 20.04 -1.21
N PHE A 4 -16.05 19.23 -0.20
CA PHE A 4 -14.71 18.84 0.14
C PHE A 4 -14.55 17.32 0.00
N TYR A 5 -13.51 16.90 -0.73
CA TYR A 5 -13.15 15.50 -0.81
C TYR A 5 -11.73 15.31 -0.28
N THR A 6 -11.60 14.28 0.55
CA THR A 6 -10.32 13.95 1.19
C THR A 6 -9.90 12.56 0.79
N ALA A 7 -8.63 12.42 0.42
CA ALA A 7 -7.99 11.12 0.22
C ALA A 7 -6.70 11.03 1.00
N GLU A 8 -6.30 9.82 1.32
CA GLU A 8 -5.03 9.57 1.99
C GLU A 8 -4.24 8.46 1.28
N SER A 9 -2.93 8.50 1.47
CA SER A 9 -2.00 7.48 1.00
C SER A 9 -0.91 7.26 2.04
N VAL A 10 -0.25 6.11 1.98
CA VAL A 10 0.86 5.76 2.86
C VAL A 10 2.06 5.28 2.04
N THR A 11 3.27 5.42 2.61
CA THR A 11 4.48 4.89 1.99
C THR A 11 4.54 3.37 2.10
N GLU A 12 5.42 2.75 1.33
CA GLU A 12 5.69 1.30 1.39
C GLU A 12 6.25 0.84 2.76
N GLY A 13 6.75 1.78 3.57
CA GLY A 13 7.22 1.52 4.94
C GLY A 13 6.15 1.60 6.02
N HIS A 14 4.93 2.01 5.69
CA HIS A 14 3.81 1.92 6.62
C HIS A 14 3.55 0.46 7.01
N PRO A 15 3.31 0.14 8.30
CA PRO A 15 3.24 -1.26 8.74
C PRO A 15 2.23 -2.12 7.97
N ASP A 16 1.02 -1.60 7.68
CA ASP A 16 0.03 -2.35 6.92
C ASP A 16 0.47 -2.54 5.45
N LYS A 17 1.01 -1.50 4.79
CA LYS A 17 1.49 -1.62 3.39
C LYS A 17 2.73 -2.50 3.28
N LEU A 18 3.57 -2.53 4.29
CA LEU A 18 4.68 -3.50 4.36
C LEU A 18 4.14 -4.95 4.38
N CYS A 19 3.06 -5.21 5.11
CA CYS A 19 2.42 -6.53 5.13
C CYS A 19 1.84 -6.89 3.76
N ASP A 20 1.12 -5.98 3.11
CA ASP A 20 0.59 -6.17 1.76
C ASP A 20 1.74 -6.46 0.77
N LEU A 21 2.80 -5.67 0.80
CA LEU A 21 3.96 -5.84 -0.09
C LEU A 21 4.67 -7.18 0.12
N ILE A 22 4.73 -7.70 1.34
CA ILE A 22 5.28 -9.02 1.64
C ILE A 22 4.36 -10.11 1.06
N ALA A 23 3.04 -10.02 1.28
CA ALA A 23 2.08 -10.98 0.76
C ALA A 23 2.07 -11.03 -0.77
N ASP A 24 2.07 -9.86 -1.42
CA ASP A 24 2.18 -9.73 -2.88
C ASP A 24 3.48 -10.33 -3.42
N SER A 25 4.61 -10.09 -2.73
CA SER A 25 5.91 -10.64 -3.13
C SER A 25 5.95 -12.18 -3.02
N VAL A 26 5.23 -12.76 -2.06
CA VAL A 26 5.07 -14.22 -1.97
C VAL A 26 4.23 -14.75 -3.12
N LEU A 27 3.13 -14.08 -3.46
CA LEU A 27 2.29 -14.41 -4.61
C LEU A 27 3.07 -14.33 -5.92
N ASP A 28 3.79 -13.24 -6.16
CA ASP A 28 4.60 -13.02 -7.36
C ASP A 28 5.67 -14.12 -7.52
N GLU A 29 6.35 -14.48 -6.45
CA GLU A 29 7.35 -15.55 -6.47
C GLU A 29 6.72 -16.90 -6.83
N CYS A 30 5.57 -17.25 -6.25
CA CYS A 30 4.85 -18.47 -6.59
C CYS A 30 4.42 -18.48 -8.05
N LEU A 31 3.76 -17.42 -8.54
CA LEU A 31 3.24 -17.33 -9.90
C LEU A 31 4.35 -17.29 -10.95
N SER A 32 5.52 -16.77 -10.64
CA SER A 32 6.66 -16.76 -11.55
C SER A 32 7.22 -18.17 -11.84
N HIS A 33 6.97 -19.14 -10.96
CA HIS A 33 7.44 -20.51 -11.09
C HIS A 33 6.30 -21.51 -11.43
N ASP A 34 5.09 -21.21 -10.99
CA ASP A 34 3.89 -22.03 -11.24
C ASP A 34 2.68 -21.11 -11.40
N ALA A 35 2.28 -20.88 -12.66
CA ALA A 35 1.16 -20.00 -13.01
C ALA A 35 -0.21 -20.46 -12.45
N LEU A 36 -0.31 -21.72 -11.97
CA LEU A 36 -1.50 -22.28 -11.36
C LEU A 36 -1.42 -22.30 -9.83
N SER A 37 -0.43 -21.65 -9.23
CA SER A 37 -0.33 -21.52 -7.79
C SER A 37 -1.58 -20.89 -7.19
N ARG A 38 -2.02 -21.43 -6.06
CA ARG A 38 -3.06 -20.83 -5.21
C ARG A 38 -2.40 -20.37 -3.93
N VAL A 39 -2.49 -19.09 -3.68
CA VAL A 39 -1.78 -18.41 -2.59
C VAL A 39 -2.76 -17.59 -1.77
N ALA A 40 -2.99 -17.99 -0.54
CA ALA A 40 -3.69 -17.23 0.49
C ALA A 40 -2.66 -16.92 1.57
N CYS A 41 -2.03 -15.75 1.46
CA CYS A 41 -0.91 -15.35 2.32
C CYS A 41 -1.27 -14.12 3.13
N GLU A 42 -1.30 -14.27 4.44
CA GLU A 42 -1.53 -13.19 5.40
C GLU A 42 -0.26 -12.88 6.16
N VAL A 43 -0.06 -11.60 6.43
CA VAL A 43 1.13 -11.10 7.11
C VAL A 43 0.76 -10.19 8.27
N MET A 44 1.42 -10.39 9.39
CA MET A 44 1.41 -9.46 10.52
C MET A 44 2.85 -8.98 10.78
N ALA A 45 3.03 -7.67 10.84
CA ALA A 45 4.29 -7.04 11.20
C ALA A 45 4.14 -6.26 12.51
N THR A 46 4.96 -6.57 13.50
CA THR A 46 4.97 -5.90 14.79
C THR A 46 6.40 -5.75 15.29
N ARG A 47 6.57 -5.15 16.47
CA ARG A 47 7.90 -4.90 17.05
C ARG A 47 8.76 -6.16 17.08
N GLY A 48 9.83 -6.15 16.30
CA GLY A 48 10.81 -7.23 16.24
C GLY A 48 10.34 -8.52 15.59
N GLN A 49 9.12 -8.58 15.01
CA GLN A 49 8.57 -9.81 14.43
C GLN A 49 7.79 -9.55 13.15
N ILE A 50 7.94 -10.48 12.21
CA ILE A 50 7.09 -10.64 11.03
C ILE A 50 6.53 -12.07 11.09
N ILE A 51 5.21 -12.19 11.06
CA ILE A 51 4.52 -13.48 11.02
C ILE A 51 3.86 -13.60 9.66
N VAL A 52 4.17 -14.66 8.94
CA VAL A 52 3.57 -15.01 7.64
C VAL A 52 2.80 -16.30 7.81
N ALA A 53 1.50 -16.26 7.58
CA ALA A 53 0.60 -17.39 7.80
C ALA A 53 -0.31 -17.57 6.59
N GLY A 54 -0.87 -18.77 6.43
CA GLY A 54 -1.87 -19.05 5.39
C GLY A 54 -1.63 -20.34 4.64
N GLU A 55 -2.24 -20.43 3.46
CA GLU A 55 -2.25 -21.63 2.62
C GLU A 55 -1.62 -21.37 1.27
N ILE A 56 -0.66 -22.21 0.89
CA ILE A 56 -0.06 -22.20 -0.44
C ILE A 56 -0.13 -23.60 -1.05
N THR A 57 -0.74 -23.68 -2.24
CA THR A 57 -0.71 -24.87 -3.07
C THR A 57 -0.03 -24.51 -4.39
N SER A 58 1.19 -24.99 -4.58
CA SER A 58 2.04 -24.71 -5.73
C SER A 58 2.95 -25.90 -5.99
N LEU A 59 3.46 -26.02 -7.21
CA LEU A 59 4.55 -26.94 -7.57
C LEU A 59 5.91 -26.39 -7.10
N TYR A 60 5.97 -25.13 -6.74
CA TYR A 60 7.16 -24.43 -6.24
C TYR A 60 7.01 -24.12 -4.76
N GLU A 61 8.08 -24.32 -3.98
CA GLU A 61 8.12 -24.01 -2.57
C GLU A 61 8.93 -22.70 -2.35
N PRO A 62 8.27 -21.57 -2.09
CA PRO A 62 8.95 -20.28 -1.93
C PRO A 62 9.73 -20.19 -0.61
N SER A 63 10.91 -19.58 -0.65
CA SER A 63 11.66 -19.27 0.56
C SER A 63 11.11 -18.01 1.24
N ILE A 64 10.02 -18.14 2.00
CA ILE A 64 9.34 -17.03 2.68
C ILE A 64 10.32 -16.12 3.48
N PRO A 65 11.23 -16.65 4.31
CA PRO A 65 12.17 -15.79 5.05
C PRO A 65 13.08 -14.97 4.13
N SER A 66 13.42 -15.49 2.97
CA SER A 66 14.25 -14.80 1.98
C SER A 66 13.50 -13.64 1.34
N ILE A 67 12.25 -13.88 0.97
CA ILE A 67 11.34 -12.88 0.40
C ILE A 67 11.14 -11.73 1.39
N VAL A 68 10.75 -12.05 2.64
CA VAL A 68 10.54 -11.04 3.70
C VAL A 68 11.78 -10.18 3.91
N ARG A 69 12.98 -10.81 4.01
CA ARG A 69 14.22 -10.04 4.16
C ARG A 69 14.54 -9.16 2.95
N SER A 70 14.19 -9.61 1.76
CA SER A 70 14.35 -8.82 0.54
C SER A 70 13.45 -7.59 0.54
N VAL A 71 12.16 -7.77 0.87
CA VAL A 71 11.18 -6.68 0.98
C VAL A 71 11.62 -5.66 2.03
N LEU A 72 11.99 -6.12 3.23
CA LEU A 72 12.47 -5.23 4.30
C LEU A 72 13.64 -4.36 3.84
N ARG A 73 14.64 -4.94 3.15
CA ARG A 73 15.77 -4.18 2.59
C ARG A 73 15.34 -3.17 1.53
N LYS A 74 14.45 -3.58 0.61
CA LYS A 74 13.94 -2.74 -0.48
C LYS A 74 13.19 -1.51 0.05
N VAL A 75 12.44 -1.68 1.14
CA VAL A 75 11.69 -0.62 1.81
C VAL A 75 12.61 0.28 2.65
N GLY A 76 13.75 -0.22 3.12
CA GLY A 76 14.71 0.54 3.93
C GLY A 76 14.76 0.14 5.41
N TYR A 77 14.12 -0.97 5.78
CA TYR A 77 14.24 -1.55 7.12
C TYR A 77 15.44 -2.49 7.22
N ASN A 78 16.04 -2.56 8.42
CA ASN A 78 17.09 -3.54 8.69
C ASN A 78 16.47 -4.92 8.99
N PRO A 79 16.64 -5.94 8.11
CA PRO A 79 16.02 -7.25 8.31
C PRO A 79 16.49 -7.99 9.58
N ALA A 80 17.67 -7.66 10.10
CA ALA A 80 18.21 -8.29 11.30
C ALA A 80 17.44 -7.92 12.58
N ARG A 81 16.61 -6.87 12.51
CA ARG A 81 15.76 -6.44 13.63
C ARG A 81 14.46 -7.23 13.76
N PHE A 82 14.16 -8.12 12.82
CA PHE A 82 12.92 -8.88 12.80
C PHE A 82 13.17 -10.38 12.82
N ALA A 83 12.58 -11.05 13.78
CA ALA A 83 12.39 -12.50 13.72
C ALA A 83 11.26 -12.80 12.72
N ILE A 84 11.42 -13.82 11.88
CA ILE A 84 10.43 -14.20 10.87
C ILE A 84 9.85 -15.56 11.26
N GLN A 85 8.56 -15.59 11.48
CA GLN A 85 7.82 -16.81 11.76
C GLN A 85 6.95 -17.18 10.55
N CYS A 86 7.09 -18.41 10.07
CA CYS A 86 6.32 -18.93 8.92
C CYS A 86 5.36 -20.01 9.41
N LEU A 87 4.08 -19.80 9.15
CA LEU A 87 2.97 -20.70 9.51
C LEU A 87 2.16 -21.01 8.23
N ILE A 88 2.87 -21.42 7.17
CA ILE A 88 2.28 -21.76 5.89
C ILE A 88 2.05 -23.27 5.82
N HIS A 89 0.89 -23.65 5.34
CA HIS A 89 0.50 -25.05 5.10
C HIS A 89 -0.23 -25.21 3.76
N LYS A 90 -0.49 -26.44 3.35
CA LYS A 90 -1.29 -26.71 2.15
C LYS A 90 -2.77 -26.48 2.44
N GLN A 91 -3.49 -26.00 1.44
CA GLN A 91 -4.95 -25.82 1.53
C GLN A 91 -5.65 -27.16 1.88
N SER A 92 -6.70 -27.10 2.69
CA SER A 92 -7.47 -28.28 3.02
C SER A 92 -8.11 -28.92 1.77
N PRO A 93 -8.24 -30.26 1.71
CA PRO A 93 -8.89 -30.93 0.58
C PRO A 93 -10.32 -30.47 0.34
N ASP A 94 -11.05 -30.13 1.41
CA ASP A 94 -12.45 -29.68 1.33
C ASP A 94 -12.58 -28.31 0.65
N ILE A 95 -11.67 -27.39 0.98
CA ILE A 95 -11.60 -26.07 0.33
C ILE A 95 -11.09 -26.23 -1.11
N ALA A 96 -10.04 -27.02 -1.32
CA ALA A 96 -9.47 -27.28 -2.64
C ALA A 96 -10.53 -27.82 -3.62
N ALA A 97 -11.37 -28.77 -3.20
CA ALA A 97 -12.45 -29.31 -4.02
C ALA A 97 -13.45 -28.23 -4.50
N GLY A 98 -13.60 -27.14 -3.76
CA GLY A 98 -14.43 -26.00 -4.13
C GLY A 98 -13.78 -25.07 -5.18
N VAL A 99 -12.45 -25.00 -5.18
CA VAL A 99 -11.66 -24.05 -5.97
C VAL A 99 -11.09 -24.68 -7.24
N ASP A 100 -10.73 -25.98 -7.21
CA ASP A 100 -10.03 -26.68 -8.30
C ASP A 100 -10.90 -26.83 -9.57
N CYS A 101 -12.22 -26.91 -9.40
CA CYS A 101 -13.16 -27.07 -10.52
C CYS A 101 -14.32 -26.07 -10.39
N SER A 102 -14.66 -25.41 -11.49
CA SER A 102 -15.85 -24.55 -11.55
C SER A 102 -17.14 -25.37 -11.30
N LEU A 103 -18.20 -24.68 -10.92
CA LEU A 103 -19.51 -25.28 -10.71
C LEU A 103 -20.05 -25.94 -12.01
N GLU A 104 -19.78 -25.31 -13.15
CA GLU A 104 -20.14 -25.78 -14.49
C GLU A 104 -19.46 -27.10 -14.78
N GLN A 105 -18.18 -27.23 -14.53
CA GLN A 105 -17.42 -28.44 -14.73
C GLN A 105 -17.89 -29.57 -13.79
N ARG A 106 -18.15 -29.27 -12.53
CA ARG A 106 -18.68 -30.24 -11.55
C ARG A 106 -20.07 -30.75 -11.92
N ARG A 107 -20.88 -29.92 -12.58
CA ARG A 107 -22.24 -30.30 -13.04
C ARG A 107 -22.26 -30.86 -14.45
N ASN A 108 -21.12 -31.10 -15.09
CA ASN A 108 -21.00 -31.59 -16.47
C ASN A 108 -21.88 -30.80 -17.47
N VAL A 109 -21.84 -29.46 -17.36
CA VAL A 109 -22.55 -28.61 -18.32
C VAL A 109 -21.79 -28.67 -19.66
N ASP A 110 -22.38 -29.32 -20.66
CA ASP A 110 -21.81 -29.43 -21.98
C ASP A 110 -21.60 -28.07 -22.63
N GLY A 111 -20.41 -27.84 -23.21
CA GLY A 111 -20.07 -26.61 -23.92
C GLY A 111 -19.46 -25.49 -23.06
N SER A 112 -19.06 -25.79 -21.83
CA SER A 112 -18.29 -24.79 -21.03
C SER A 112 -16.96 -24.45 -21.72
N SER A 113 -16.69 -23.16 -21.86
CA SER A 113 -15.42 -22.67 -22.40
C SER A 113 -14.25 -23.16 -21.53
N PRO A 114 -13.06 -23.45 -22.12
CA PRO A 114 -11.86 -23.77 -21.33
C PRO A 114 -11.54 -22.75 -20.23
N SER A 115 -11.89 -21.49 -20.45
CA SER A 115 -11.73 -20.41 -19.43
C SER A 115 -12.65 -20.57 -18.21
N LEU A 116 -13.71 -21.36 -18.28
CA LEU A 116 -14.65 -21.65 -17.21
C LEU A 116 -14.34 -22.96 -16.46
N GLN A 117 -13.23 -23.63 -16.76
CA GLN A 117 -12.83 -24.87 -16.09
C GLN A 117 -12.27 -24.62 -14.68
N LEU A 118 -11.58 -23.50 -14.47
CA LEU A 118 -11.09 -23.13 -13.17
C LEU A 118 -12.20 -22.52 -12.30
N GLY A 119 -12.25 -22.91 -11.04
CA GLY A 119 -13.11 -22.27 -10.04
C GLY A 119 -12.61 -20.89 -9.68
N ALA A 120 -13.48 -20.06 -9.12
CA ALA A 120 -13.07 -18.84 -8.45
C ALA A 120 -12.31 -19.19 -7.17
N GLY A 121 -11.23 -18.48 -6.87
CA GLY A 121 -10.43 -18.73 -5.65
C GLY A 121 -11.22 -18.44 -4.37
N ASP A 122 -12.13 -17.48 -4.42
CA ASP A 122 -13.05 -17.11 -3.33
C ASP A 122 -14.25 -16.35 -3.89
N GLN A 123 -15.25 -16.13 -3.05
CA GLN A 123 -16.33 -15.17 -3.33
C GLN A 123 -15.79 -13.74 -3.25
N GLY A 124 -16.43 -12.78 -3.95
CA GLY A 124 -15.98 -11.41 -3.92
C GLY A 124 -17.00 -10.44 -4.49
N ILE A 125 -16.83 -9.17 -4.14
CA ILE A 125 -17.55 -8.03 -4.73
C ILE A 125 -16.51 -7.17 -5.44
N MET A 126 -16.73 -6.93 -6.74
CA MET A 126 -15.85 -6.09 -7.55
C MET A 126 -16.50 -4.73 -7.76
N VAL A 127 -15.75 -3.66 -7.51
CA VAL A 127 -16.17 -2.28 -7.72
C VAL A 127 -15.22 -1.64 -8.71
N GLY A 128 -15.78 -1.00 -9.75
CA GLY A 128 -15.02 -0.21 -10.71
C GLY A 128 -15.43 1.26 -10.61
N TYR A 129 -14.46 2.16 -10.76
CA TYR A 129 -14.70 3.60 -10.81
C TYR A 129 -13.67 4.28 -11.71
N ALA A 130 -14.11 5.28 -12.48
CA ALA A 130 -13.25 6.15 -13.25
C ALA A 130 -13.89 7.53 -13.40
N CYS A 131 -13.07 8.58 -13.43
CA CYS A 131 -13.49 9.95 -13.70
C CYS A 131 -12.49 10.64 -14.64
N SER A 132 -12.85 11.83 -15.13
CA SER A 132 -12.03 12.59 -16.07
C SER A 132 -11.20 13.70 -15.43
N GLU A 133 -11.04 13.69 -14.11
CA GLU A 133 -10.32 14.75 -13.38
C GLU A 133 -8.81 14.74 -13.63
N THR A 134 -8.25 13.56 -13.83
CA THR A 134 -6.81 13.38 -14.02
C THR A 134 -6.50 12.44 -15.18
N PRO A 135 -5.29 12.49 -15.77
CA PRO A 135 -4.86 11.52 -16.78
C PRO A 135 -4.89 10.06 -16.29
N GLN A 136 -4.85 9.83 -14.97
CA GLN A 136 -4.97 8.51 -14.36
C GLN A 136 -6.43 8.02 -14.28
N MET A 137 -7.39 8.85 -14.69
CA MET A 137 -8.82 8.61 -14.58
C MET A 137 -9.30 8.38 -13.13
N LEU A 138 -8.61 9.00 -12.18
CA LEU A 138 -8.90 8.96 -10.74
C LEU A 138 -9.18 10.37 -10.21
N PRO A 139 -9.90 10.49 -9.07
CA PRO A 139 -10.10 11.77 -8.41
C PRO A 139 -8.79 12.47 -8.06
N LEU A 140 -8.75 13.78 -8.19
CA LEU A 140 -7.53 14.56 -7.98
C LEU A 140 -6.94 14.38 -6.55
N PRO A 141 -7.71 14.39 -5.44
CA PRO A 141 -7.14 14.17 -4.11
C PRO A 141 -6.44 12.81 -3.96
N VAL A 142 -6.97 11.76 -4.59
CA VAL A 142 -6.33 10.42 -4.61
C VAL A 142 -4.96 10.51 -5.29
N VAL A 143 -4.92 11.09 -6.50
CA VAL A 143 -3.68 11.23 -7.26
C VAL A 143 -2.64 12.08 -6.51
N LEU A 144 -3.06 13.18 -5.87
CA LEU A 144 -2.16 14.04 -5.11
C LEU A 144 -1.63 13.35 -3.84
N ALA A 145 -2.47 12.61 -3.11
CA ALA A 145 -2.03 11.84 -1.95
C ALA A 145 -0.96 10.79 -2.33
N HIS A 146 -1.19 10.07 -3.43
CA HIS A 146 -0.20 9.11 -3.96
C HIS A 146 1.08 9.78 -4.46
N ARG A 147 1.00 10.94 -5.09
CA ARG A 147 2.20 11.70 -5.51
C ARG A 147 3.04 12.13 -4.32
N LEU A 148 2.43 12.57 -3.23
CA LEU A 148 3.14 12.95 -1.99
C LEU A 148 3.88 11.76 -1.39
N THR A 149 3.23 10.61 -1.22
CA THR A 149 3.87 9.41 -0.65
C THR A 149 4.94 8.83 -1.57
N SER A 150 4.73 8.89 -2.88
CA SER A 150 5.72 8.50 -3.88
C SER A 150 6.94 9.43 -3.87
N ALA A 151 6.74 10.76 -3.81
CA ALA A 151 7.83 11.73 -3.71
C ALA A 151 8.62 11.55 -2.41
N LEU A 152 7.93 11.27 -1.28
CA LEU A 152 8.58 10.97 -0.01
C LEU A 152 9.44 9.70 -0.08
N THR A 153 8.94 8.64 -0.72
CA THR A 153 9.69 7.40 -0.96
C THR A 153 10.90 7.62 -1.86
N ILE A 154 10.76 8.43 -2.92
CA ILE A 154 11.87 8.80 -3.81
C ILE A 154 12.93 9.59 -3.04
N ALA A 155 12.52 10.57 -2.23
CA ALA A 155 13.44 11.39 -1.42
C ALA A 155 14.22 10.53 -0.41
N LEU A 156 13.57 9.54 0.21
CA LEU A 156 14.23 8.56 1.07
C LEU A 156 15.25 7.72 0.30
N LYS A 157 14.84 7.08 -0.80
CA LYS A 157 15.69 6.12 -1.55
C LYS A 157 16.86 6.79 -2.26
N SER A 158 16.68 8.01 -2.72
CA SER A 158 17.75 8.80 -3.36
C SER A 158 18.70 9.45 -2.35
N GLY A 159 18.32 9.50 -1.06
CA GLY A 159 19.05 10.23 -0.04
C GLY A 159 18.96 11.76 -0.23
N ALA A 160 17.96 12.25 -0.97
CA ALA A 160 17.77 13.69 -1.20
C ALA A 160 17.46 14.45 0.09
N ILE A 161 16.81 13.81 1.03
CA ILE A 161 16.57 14.33 2.39
C ILE A 161 17.27 13.40 3.37
N GLN A 162 18.33 13.89 4.00
CA GLN A 162 19.07 13.11 4.99
C GLN A 162 18.23 12.90 6.25
N GLY A 163 18.27 11.70 6.81
CA GLY A 163 17.55 11.39 8.04
C GLY A 163 16.07 11.00 7.86
N LEU A 164 15.53 10.92 6.65
CA LEU A 164 14.23 10.28 6.43
C LEU A 164 14.28 8.79 6.78
N ARG A 165 13.12 8.25 7.15
CA ARG A 165 12.89 6.84 7.43
C ARG A 165 11.67 6.33 6.67
N PRO A 166 11.46 4.98 6.58
CA PRO A 166 10.52 4.40 5.63
C PRO A 166 9.04 4.74 5.84
N ASP A 167 8.61 4.96 7.08
CA ASP A 167 7.19 5.16 7.39
C ASP A 167 6.74 6.59 7.08
N GLY A 168 5.56 6.71 6.49
CA GLY A 168 4.98 8.01 6.17
C GLY A 168 3.54 7.91 5.67
N LYS A 169 2.83 9.02 5.80
CA LYS A 169 1.43 9.15 5.40
C LYS A 169 1.17 10.54 4.84
N ALA A 170 0.37 10.62 3.78
CA ALA A 170 -0.14 11.86 3.24
C ALA A 170 -1.67 11.86 3.22
N GLN A 171 -2.27 13.01 3.49
CA GLN A 171 -3.69 13.27 3.32
C GLN A 171 -3.85 14.58 2.57
N VAL A 172 -4.76 14.60 1.59
CA VAL A 172 -5.06 15.77 0.78
C VAL A 172 -6.57 16.02 0.78
N THR A 173 -6.97 17.23 1.12
CA THR A 173 -8.35 17.71 0.99
C THR A 173 -8.41 18.72 -0.12
N VAL A 174 -9.27 18.47 -1.10
CA VAL A 174 -9.54 19.35 -2.24
C VAL A 174 -10.95 19.91 -2.11
N GLU A 175 -11.08 21.20 -2.31
CA GLU A 175 -12.36 21.89 -2.44
C GLU A 175 -12.80 21.86 -3.90
N TYR A 176 -14.08 21.54 -4.11
CA TYR A 176 -14.74 21.46 -5.42
C TYR A 176 -15.75 22.56 -5.57
N ASP A 177 -15.82 23.13 -6.77
CA ASP A 177 -16.79 24.15 -7.11
C ASP A 177 -18.24 23.60 -7.25
N GLU A 178 -19.18 24.46 -7.61
CA GLU A 178 -20.59 24.10 -7.79
C GLU A 178 -20.83 23.17 -9.00
N ASP A 179 -19.90 23.15 -9.96
CA ASP A 179 -19.91 22.25 -11.12
C ASP A 179 -19.25 20.89 -10.82
N GLY A 180 -18.75 20.68 -9.61
CA GLY A 180 -18.07 19.46 -9.19
C GLY A 180 -16.66 19.33 -9.74
N LYS A 181 -15.98 20.45 -10.04
CA LYS A 181 -14.59 20.46 -10.50
C LYS A 181 -13.65 20.82 -9.36
N PRO A 182 -12.44 20.19 -9.30
CA PRO A 182 -11.41 20.58 -8.35
C PRO A 182 -11.09 22.07 -8.47
N PHE A 183 -11.21 22.83 -7.37
CA PHE A 183 -11.06 24.28 -7.35
C PHE A 183 -9.76 24.71 -6.67
N ARG A 184 -9.49 24.24 -5.44
CA ARG A 184 -8.30 24.58 -4.66
C ARG A 184 -7.94 23.48 -3.66
N LEU A 185 -6.71 23.53 -3.19
CA LEU A 185 -6.28 22.74 -2.04
C LEU A 185 -6.75 23.41 -0.76
N ASP A 186 -7.52 22.68 0.07
CA ASP A 186 -7.87 23.15 1.40
C ASP A 186 -6.81 22.77 2.44
N THR A 187 -6.50 21.47 2.51
CA THR A 187 -5.56 20.98 3.53
C THR A 187 -4.66 19.88 2.97
N VAL A 188 -3.39 19.95 3.30
CA VAL A 188 -2.38 18.91 3.04
C VAL A 188 -1.75 18.52 4.37
N VAL A 189 -1.81 17.24 4.72
CA VAL A 189 -1.13 16.68 5.88
C VAL A 189 -0.07 15.72 5.39
N LEU A 190 1.17 15.90 5.82
CA LEU A 190 2.28 14.99 5.53
C LEU A 190 2.95 14.56 6.84
N SER A 191 2.88 13.27 7.15
CA SER A 191 3.63 12.66 8.25
C SER A 191 4.80 11.87 7.67
N ALA A 192 6.02 12.19 8.08
CA ALA A 192 7.25 11.57 7.62
C ALA A 192 8.11 11.14 8.80
N GLN A 193 8.39 9.83 8.87
CA GLN A 193 9.30 9.29 9.88
C GLN A 193 10.72 9.79 9.63
N HIS A 194 11.41 10.18 10.69
CA HIS A 194 12.73 10.80 10.58
C HIS A 194 13.69 10.37 11.70
N SER A 195 14.97 10.62 11.48
CA SER A 195 16.02 10.47 12.46
C SER A 195 15.88 11.51 13.58
N PRO A 196 16.25 11.18 14.82
CA PRO A 196 16.22 12.13 15.92
C PRO A 196 17.21 13.30 15.77
N GLU A 197 18.19 13.17 14.87
CA GLU A 197 19.27 14.14 14.67
C GLU A 197 18.87 15.31 13.77
N ILE A 198 17.83 15.13 12.90
CA ILE A 198 17.40 16.21 12.01
C ILE A 198 16.55 17.23 12.78
N PRO A 199 16.88 18.54 12.74
CA PRO A 199 16.05 19.58 13.31
C PRO A 199 14.68 19.66 12.63
N ALA A 200 13.64 19.96 13.42
CA ALA A 200 12.27 20.00 12.89
C ALA A 200 12.08 21.04 11.78
N ASP A 201 12.68 22.22 11.93
CA ASP A 201 12.59 23.30 10.93
C ASP A 201 13.29 22.92 9.63
N GLU A 202 14.45 22.26 9.70
CA GLU A 202 15.18 21.75 8.54
C GLU A 202 14.35 20.67 7.83
N LEU A 203 13.79 19.72 8.58
CA LEU A 203 12.91 18.69 8.02
C LEU A 203 11.70 19.32 7.33
N CYS A 204 11.03 20.28 7.95
CA CYS A 204 9.89 20.98 7.38
C CYS A 204 10.26 21.70 6.06
N PHE A 205 11.39 22.39 6.04
CA PHE A 205 11.88 23.06 4.84
C PHE A 205 12.17 22.06 3.72
N GLU A 206 12.94 21.02 3.99
CA GLU A 206 13.32 19.98 3.04
C GLU A 206 12.08 19.24 2.48
N LEU A 207 11.11 18.90 3.33
CA LEU A 207 9.86 18.23 2.88
C LEU A 207 9.00 19.18 2.03
N THR A 208 8.95 20.47 2.36
CA THR A 208 8.19 21.44 1.57
C THR A 208 8.80 21.60 0.17
N ASP A 209 10.11 21.79 0.09
CA ASP A 209 10.83 22.05 -1.16
C ASP A 209 10.91 20.80 -2.05
N LYS A 210 11.27 19.64 -1.47
CA LYS A 210 11.62 18.43 -2.25
C LYS A 210 10.48 17.42 -2.40
N VAL A 211 9.43 17.51 -1.58
CA VAL A 211 8.30 16.56 -1.60
C VAL A 211 7.00 17.27 -1.95
N ILE A 212 6.60 18.27 -1.16
CA ILE A 212 5.27 18.89 -1.29
C ILE A 212 5.17 19.72 -2.57
N ALA A 213 6.08 20.65 -2.79
CA ALA A 213 6.04 21.54 -3.94
C ALA A 213 6.07 20.78 -5.29
N PRO A 214 6.94 19.78 -5.52
CA PRO A 214 6.91 19.00 -6.76
C PRO A 214 5.66 18.13 -6.92
N ALA A 215 5.14 17.55 -5.84
CA ALA A 215 3.97 16.67 -5.90
C ALA A 215 2.67 17.41 -6.24
N LEU A 216 2.56 18.68 -5.81
CA LEU A 216 1.35 19.48 -5.92
C LEU A 216 1.31 20.47 -7.11
N GLN A 217 2.22 20.35 -8.09
CA GLN A 217 2.30 21.25 -9.25
C GLN A 217 1.01 21.35 -10.07
N VAL A 218 0.16 20.33 -10.06
CA VAL A 218 -1.11 20.31 -10.82
C VAL A 218 -2.16 21.21 -10.19
N LEU A 219 -2.17 21.31 -8.88
CA LEU A 219 -3.00 22.22 -8.10
C LEU A 219 -2.14 22.78 -6.97
N PRO A 220 -1.41 23.89 -7.21
CA PRO A 220 -0.50 24.46 -6.22
C PRO A 220 -1.27 24.99 -4.99
N PRO A 221 -0.66 24.93 -3.79
CA PRO A 221 -1.20 25.59 -2.61
C PRO A 221 -1.38 27.10 -2.83
N ASP A 222 -2.43 27.65 -2.29
CA ASP A 222 -2.70 29.10 -2.21
C ASP A 222 -2.46 29.64 -0.77
N GLU A 223 -2.79 30.93 -0.55
CA GLU A 223 -2.59 31.61 0.76
C GLU A 223 -3.45 31.02 1.87
N ASP A 224 -4.60 30.41 1.52
CA ASP A 224 -5.55 29.79 2.45
C ASP A 224 -5.32 28.30 2.67
N THR A 225 -4.41 27.68 1.90
CA THR A 225 -4.10 26.26 2.01
C THR A 225 -3.37 25.94 3.30
N LYS A 226 -3.89 25.01 4.07
CA LYS A 226 -3.25 24.52 5.31
C LYS A 226 -2.26 23.41 5.01
N ILE A 227 -0.98 23.64 5.24
CA ILE A 227 0.06 22.61 5.12
C ILE A 227 0.53 22.21 6.52
N LEU A 228 0.29 20.94 6.88
CA LEU A 228 0.60 20.39 8.19
C LEU A 228 1.64 19.27 8.05
N ILE A 229 2.86 19.52 8.49
CA ILE A 229 3.97 18.56 8.48
C ILE A 229 4.16 18.03 9.89
N ASN A 230 4.09 16.70 10.06
CA ASN A 230 4.20 16.03 11.35
C ASN A 230 3.34 16.71 12.45
N PRO A 231 2.02 16.92 12.26
CA PRO A 231 1.21 17.72 13.18
C PRO A 231 1.12 17.13 14.60
N ALA A 232 1.37 15.82 14.75
CA ALA A 232 1.46 15.18 16.07
C ALA A 232 2.81 15.40 16.77
N GLY A 233 3.73 16.14 16.14
CA GLY A 233 5.07 16.38 16.62
C GLY A 233 6.10 15.37 16.12
N ARG A 234 7.05 15.01 16.98
CA ARG A 234 8.20 14.17 16.62
C ARG A 234 7.79 12.77 16.18
N PHE A 235 8.22 12.35 14.96
CA PHE A 235 7.93 11.03 14.38
C PHE A 235 9.22 10.23 14.14
N VAL A 236 9.90 9.84 15.21
CA VAL A 236 11.15 9.07 15.16
C VAL A 236 10.89 7.57 15.24
N LEU A 237 10.02 7.15 16.14
CA LEU A 237 9.58 5.77 16.22
C LEU A 237 8.40 5.57 15.26
N GLY A 238 8.56 4.70 14.26
CA GLY A 238 7.57 4.43 13.23
C GLY A 238 7.70 3.00 12.69
N GLY A 239 6.88 2.68 11.69
CA GLY A 239 6.82 1.36 11.11
C GLY A 239 6.38 0.29 12.11
N PRO A 240 6.69 -0.99 11.86
CA PRO A 240 6.29 -2.10 12.73
C PRO A 240 6.81 -2.03 14.17
N GLU A 241 7.79 -1.15 14.43
CA GLU A 241 8.30 -0.94 15.79
C GLU A 241 7.35 -0.08 16.64
N ALA A 242 6.56 0.78 16.00
CA ALA A 242 5.63 1.68 16.66
C ALA A 242 4.19 1.15 16.65
N ASP A 243 3.77 0.59 15.53
CA ASP A 243 2.39 0.14 15.30
C ASP A 243 2.37 -1.22 14.60
N THR A 244 1.37 -2.04 14.90
CA THR A 244 1.22 -3.36 14.29
C THR A 244 0.49 -3.26 12.96
N GLY A 245 1.14 -3.76 11.89
CA GLY A 245 0.56 -3.89 10.56
C GLY A 245 -0.05 -5.26 10.30
N LEU A 246 -1.05 -5.28 9.44
CA LEU A 246 -1.71 -6.49 8.94
C LEU A 246 -2.05 -6.32 7.46
N THR A 247 -2.05 -7.43 6.71
CA THR A 247 -2.57 -7.46 5.34
C THR A 247 -4.03 -7.02 5.28
N GLY A 248 -4.43 -6.36 4.19
CA GLY A 248 -5.80 -5.98 3.90
C GLY A 248 -6.36 -4.82 4.73
N ARG A 249 -5.53 -4.07 5.48
CA ARG A 249 -5.99 -2.95 6.32
C ARG A 249 -5.89 -1.57 5.68
N LYS A 250 -5.42 -1.48 4.43
CA LYS A 250 -5.26 -0.19 3.72
C LYS A 250 -6.16 -0.06 2.49
N LEU A 251 -7.35 -0.63 2.54
CA LEU A 251 -8.34 -0.52 1.45
C LEU A 251 -8.64 0.93 1.05
N MET A 252 -8.60 1.87 2.01
CA MET A 252 -8.79 3.30 1.75
C MET A 252 -7.69 3.92 0.89
N VAL A 253 -6.49 3.32 0.88
CA VAL A 253 -5.37 3.75 0.03
C VAL A 253 -5.47 3.10 -1.35
N ASP A 254 -6.00 1.89 -1.42
CA ASP A 254 -6.09 1.09 -2.64
C ASP A 254 -7.39 1.36 -3.41
N SER A 255 -8.35 2.05 -2.79
CA SER A 255 -9.64 2.38 -3.41
C SER A 255 -9.56 3.66 -4.26
N PHE A 256 -10.61 3.88 -5.04
CA PHE A 256 -10.72 5.02 -5.98
C PHE A 256 -11.29 6.28 -5.32
N ARG A 257 -11.74 6.18 -4.06
CA ARG A 257 -12.54 7.24 -3.45
C ARG A 257 -12.35 7.29 -1.94
#